data_040e4c987358772dce92cc07dfd94847
#
_entry.id   040e4c987358772dce92cc07dfd94847
#
_cell.length_a   1.000
_cell.length_b   1.000
_cell.length_c   1.000
_cell.angle_alpha   90.00
_cell.angle_beta   90.00
_cell.angle_gamma   90.00
#
_symmetry.space_group_name_H-M   'P 1'
#
loop_
_entity.id
_entity.type
_entity.pdbx_description
1 polymer ?
#
loop_
_entity_poly.entity_id
_entity_poly.type
_entity_poly.pdbx_seq_one_letter_code
_entity_poly.pdbx_strand_id
1 'polypeptide(L)'
;MQDERKRNRWFVSYIFSSSVYLIWRIFFTIPWSAGFFQAAAGIALVLAETVTTLGVTELMIGRMKSTGCEIPFPDVPSESFPDVDVFIATHNESAGLLYKTINACTFLEYPEKDKVHIYVCDDGNRREIRELAEHLGAGYLGLPENRHAKSGNYNNALARTSSPLIATFDADMIPRREFLVRTVPYFLTPDIRMGLVQTPQSFYNQDLFQFNLFSEKDIPNEQDFFSREINVMRN
;
A
#
# COMPACT_ATOMS: atom_id res chain seq x y z
N MET A 1 2.48 24.21 -15.09
CA MET A 1 2.70 25.62 -14.66
C MET A 1 1.55 26.16 -13.79
N GLN A 2 0.27 26.12 -14.21
CA GLN A 2 -0.82 26.69 -13.42
C GLN A 2 -1.09 25.87 -12.14
N ASP A 3 -1.03 24.56 -12.20
CA ASP A 3 -1.17 23.65 -11.05
C ASP A 3 0.01 23.75 -10.07
N GLU A 4 1.20 23.90 -10.54
CA GLU A 4 2.39 24.07 -9.68
C GLU A 4 2.35 25.38 -8.88
N ARG A 5 1.93 26.48 -9.50
CA ARG A 5 1.76 27.75 -8.79
C ARG A 5 0.68 27.67 -7.72
N LYS A 6 -0.42 26.97 -8.02
CA LYS A 6 -1.50 26.74 -7.07
C LYS A 6 -1.02 25.89 -5.90
N ARG A 7 -0.32 24.78 -6.17
CA ARG A 7 0.28 23.90 -5.18
C ARG A 7 1.28 24.63 -4.27
N ASN A 8 2.19 25.42 -4.83
CA ASN A 8 3.17 26.19 -4.08
C ASN A 8 2.51 27.25 -3.16
N ARG A 9 1.42 27.86 -3.61
CA ARG A 9 0.65 28.79 -2.78
C ARG A 9 0.02 28.10 -1.58
N TRP A 10 -0.57 26.90 -1.77
CA TRP A 10 -1.12 26.10 -0.67
C TRP A 10 -0.03 25.67 0.31
N PHE A 11 1.13 25.27 -0.18
CA PHE A 11 2.27 24.92 0.66
C PHE A 11 2.74 26.10 1.52
N VAL A 12 2.92 27.26 0.92
CA VAL A 12 3.28 28.49 1.67
C VAL A 12 2.22 28.85 2.71
N SER A 13 0.94 28.77 2.35
CA SER A 13 -0.16 28.99 3.30
C SER A 13 -0.14 28.02 4.47
N TYR A 14 0.12 26.74 4.20
CA TYR A 14 0.24 25.72 5.25
C TYR A 14 1.41 26.03 6.20
N ILE A 15 2.61 26.29 5.68
CA ILE A 15 3.78 26.63 6.50
C ILE A 15 3.50 27.88 7.35
N PHE A 16 2.93 28.92 6.77
CA PHE A 16 2.60 30.13 7.50
C PHE A 16 1.60 29.85 8.63
N SER A 17 0.47 29.21 8.31
CA SER A 17 -0.56 28.90 9.32
C SER A 17 -0.07 28.00 10.42
N SER A 18 0.72 26.96 10.08
CA SER A 18 1.31 26.05 11.05
C SER A 18 2.33 26.75 11.95
N SER A 19 3.13 27.67 11.39
CA SER A 19 4.08 28.47 12.20
C SER A 19 3.35 29.39 13.17
N VAL A 20 2.33 30.09 12.73
CA VAL A 20 1.50 30.95 13.59
C VAL A 20 0.84 30.13 14.69
N TYR A 21 0.28 28.95 14.34
CA TYR A 21 -0.34 28.04 15.30
C TYR A 21 0.67 27.56 16.36
N LEU A 22 1.86 27.08 15.96
CA LEU A 22 2.87 26.58 16.91
C LEU A 22 3.40 27.69 17.82
N ILE A 23 3.61 28.90 17.29
CA ILE A 23 3.98 30.07 18.11
C ILE A 23 2.90 30.34 19.17
N TRP A 24 1.64 30.38 18.75
CA TRP A 24 0.53 30.56 19.69
C TRP A 24 0.47 29.44 20.73
N ARG A 25 0.66 28.18 20.34
CA ARG A 25 0.69 27.03 21.25
C ARG A 25 1.77 27.16 22.32
N ILE A 26 2.99 27.53 21.92
CA ILE A 26 4.13 27.65 22.84
C ILE A 26 3.92 28.78 23.84
N PHE A 27 3.47 29.95 23.39
CA PHE A 27 3.43 31.14 24.24
C PHE A 27 2.13 31.28 25.04
N PHE A 28 1.01 30.76 24.55
CA PHE A 28 -0.30 31.06 25.15
C PHE A 28 -1.04 29.85 25.70
N THR A 29 -0.62 28.61 25.40
CA THR A 29 -1.41 27.44 25.80
C THR A 29 -0.73 26.51 26.80
N ILE A 30 0.57 26.67 27.03
CA ILE A 30 1.26 25.91 28.07
C ILE A 30 0.88 26.50 29.44
N PRO A 31 0.28 25.68 30.34
CA PRO A 31 -0.24 26.18 31.63
C PRO A 31 0.87 26.30 32.65
N TRP A 32 1.78 27.28 32.49
CA TRP A 32 2.95 27.46 33.34
C TRP A 32 2.62 27.65 34.83
N SER A 33 1.45 28.25 35.11
CA SER A 33 1.02 28.56 36.50
C SER A 33 0.25 27.41 37.16
N ALA A 34 -0.15 26.36 36.43
CA ALA A 34 -1.00 25.29 36.96
C ALA A 34 -0.22 24.17 37.69
N GLY A 35 1.11 24.20 37.67
CA GLY A 35 1.99 23.24 38.33
C GLY A 35 2.81 22.40 37.33
N PHE A 36 3.79 21.66 37.90
CA PHE A 36 4.80 20.93 37.10
C PHE A 36 4.18 19.91 36.10
N PHE A 37 3.26 19.08 36.57
CA PHE A 37 2.68 18.02 35.73
C PHE A 37 1.86 18.57 34.57
N GLN A 38 1.11 19.65 34.79
CA GLN A 38 0.31 20.33 33.78
C GLN A 38 1.19 20.99 32.72
N ALA A 39 2.25 21.68 33.17
CA ALA A 39 3.23 22.28 32.28
C ALA A 39 3.98 21.22 31.46
N ALA A 40 4.43 20.12 32.10
CA ALA A 40 5.09 19.00 31.41
C ALA A 40 4.19 18.36 30.36
N ALA A 41 2.91 18.12 30.67
CA ALA A 41 1.94 17.61 29.73
C ALA A 41 1.71 18.57 28.55
N GLY A 42 1.61 19.87 28.82
CA GLY A 42 1.51 20.90 27.79
C GLY A 42 2.70 20.94 26.85
N ILE A 43 3.91 20.85 27.39
CA ILE A 43 5.16 20.77 26.60
C ILE A 43 5.19 19.49 25.74
N ALA A 44 4.86 18.33 26.33
CA ALA A 44 4.83 17.06 25.61
C ALA A 44 3.86 17.10 24.42
N LEU A 45 2.70 17.73 24.61
CA LEU A 45 1.72 17.91 23.54
C LEU A 45 2.24 18.81 22.41
N VAL A 46 2.85 19.94 22.74
CA VAL A 46 3.46 20.85 21.75
C VAL A 46 4.60 20.16 20.99
N LEU A 47 5.40 19.34 21.65
CA LEU A 47 6.44 18.55 21.00
C LEU A 47 5.84 17.54 20.00
N ALA A 48 4.78 16.81 20.38
CA ALA A 48 4.09 15.89 19.50
C ALA A 48 3.50 16.60 18.26
N GLU A 49 2.85 17.75 18.46
CA GLU A 49 2.31 18.58 17.38
C GLU A 49 3.41 19.11 16.45
N THR A 50 4.56 19.50 17.02
CA THR A 50 5.71 19.96 16.23
C THR A 50 6.28 18.82 15.37
N VAL A 51 6.46 17.63 15.93
CA VAL A 51 6.94 16.45 15.20
C VAL A 51 5.97 16.11 14.06
N THR A 52 4.66 16.13 14.32
CA THR A 52 3.63 15.90 13.29
C THR A 52 3.72 16.94 12.18
N THR A 53 3.83 18.23 12.52
CA THR A 53 3.95 19.32 11.56
C THR A 53 5.20 19.20 10.69
N LEU A 54 6.32 18.81 11.27
CA LEU A 54 7.57 18.55 10.53
C LEU A 54 7.42 17.36 9.59
N GLY A 55 6.79 16.26 10.03
CA GLY A 55 6.52 15.11 9.19
C GLY A 55 5.64 15.43 7.98
N VAL A 56 4.55 16.18 8.18
CA VAL A 56 3.70 16.64 7.07
C VAL A 56 4.48 17.57 6.12
N THR A 57 5.33 18.46 6.67
CA THR A 57 6.17 19.35 5.85
C THR A 57 7.16 18.56 5.00
N GLU A 58 7.80 17.53 5.56
CA GLU A 58 8.70 16.63 4.83
C GLU A 58 7.98 15.95 3.67
N LEU A 59 6.79 15.40 3.92
CA LEU A 59 5.96 14.76 2.90
C LEU A 59 5.59 15.75 1.77
N MET A 60 5.22 16.96 2.11
CA MET A 60 4.89 18.00 1.12
C MET A 60 6.12 18.40 0.27
N ILE A 61 7.29 18.56 0.90
CA ILE A 61 8.55 18.85 0.18
C ILE A 61 8.91 17.69 -0.75
N GLY A 62 8.80 16.46 -0.27
CA GLY A 62 9.03 15.26 -1.07
C GLY A 62 8.15 15.24 -2.31
N ARG A 63 6.84 15.48 -2.15
CA ARG A 63 5.88 15.60 -3.27
C ARG A 63 6.28 16.68 -4.30
N MET A 64 6.86 17.78 -3.84
CA MET A 64 7.32 18.82 -4.75
C MET A 64 8.55 18.40 -5.57
N LYS A 65 9.36 17.48 -5.05
CA LYS A 65 10.60 16.99 -5.68
C LYS A 65 10.39 15.77 -6.57
N SER A 66 9.39 14.94 -6.30
CA SER A 66 9.16 13.63 -6.95
C SER A 66 8.47 13.71 -8.31
N THR A 67 8.18 14.89 -8.83
CA THR A 67 7.55 15.05 -10.14
C THR A 67 8.55 14.71 -11.25
N GLY A 68 8.48 13.50 -11.80
CA GLY A 68 9.09 13.20 -13.09
C GLY A 68 10.03 12.01 -13.20
N CYS A 69 10.16 11.14 -12.23
CA CYS A 69 10.90 9.90 -12.45
C CYS A 69 9.96 8.84 -13.07
N GLU A 70 9.76 8.92 -14.39
CA GLU A 70 9.16 7.84 -15.15
C GLU A 70 10.22 6.77 -15.41
N ILE A 71 10.07 5.61 -14.77
CA ILE A 71 10.88 4.43 -15.09
C ILE A 71 10.34 3.89 -16.42
N PRO A 72 11.16 3.84 -17.49
CA PRO A 72 10.70 3.30 -18.77
C PRO A 72 10.19 1.88 -18.62
N PHE A 73 9.07 1.57 -19.26
CA PHE A 73 8.53 0.22 -19.27
C PHE A 73 9.46 -0.69 -20.09
N PRO A 74 9.97 -1.80 -19.50
CA PRO A 74 10.88 -2.68 -20.23
C PRO A 74 10.15 -3.42 -21.36
N ASP A 75 10.77 -3.42 -22.55
CA ASP A 75 10.33 -4.23 -23.69
C ASP A 75 10.95 -5.64 -23.57
N VAL A 76 10.11 -6.62 -23.19
CA VAL A 76 10.56 -7.98 -22.88
C VAL A 76 9.73 -8.97 -23.71
N PRO A 77 10.37 -9.94 -24.39
CA PRO A 77 9.68 -10.98 -25.14
C PRO A 77 8.76 -11.82 -24.26
N SER A 78 7.58 -12.17 -24.77
CA SER A 78 6.58 -12.97 -24.04
C SER A 78 7.11 -14.33 -23.58
N GLU A 79 8.01 -14.92 -24.35
CA GLU A 79 8.62 -16.23 -24.05
C GLU A 79 9.55 -16.22 -22.83
N SER A 80 10.03 -15.04 -22.43
CA SER A 80 10.92 -14.88 -21.27
C SER A 80 10.21 -14.78 -19.94
N PHE A 81 8.87 -14.69 -19.95
CA PHE A 81 8.10 -14.62 -18.71
C PHE A 81 8.18 -15.91 -17.91
N PRO A 82 8.67 -15.88 -16.66
CA PRO A 82 8.85 -17.06 -15.81
C PRO A 82 7.55 -17.47 -15.11
N ASP A 83 7.59 -18.57 -14.38
CA ASP A 83 6.52 -18.94 -13.45
C ASP A 83 6.39 -17.91 -12.34
N VAL A 84 5.15 -17.68 -11.88
CA VAL A 84 4.82 -16.75 -10.80
C VAL A 84 3.86 -17.40 -9.82
N ASP A 85 4.24 -17.45 -8.55
CA ASP A 85 3.34 -17.84 -7.47
C ASP A 85 2.59 -16.62 -6.95
N VAL A 86 1.27 -16.66 -6.96
CA VAL A 86 0.40 -15.61 -6.44
C VAL A 86 -0.12 -16.03 -5.07
N PHE A 87 0.33 -15.35 -4.02
CA PHE A 87 -0.06 -15.63 -2.64
C PHE A 87 -1.13 -14.65 -2.16
N ILE A 88 -2.25 -15.18 -1.72
CA ILE A 88 -3.35 -14.43 -1.10
C ILE A 88 -3.36 -14.78 0.39
N ALA A 89 -2.89 -13.85 1.23
CA ALA A 89 -2.84 -14.08 2.67
C ALA A 89 -4.19 -13.79 3.32
N THR A 90 -4.65 -14.71 4.16
CA THR A 90 -5.90 -14.55 4.93
C THR A 90 -5.75 -15.08 6.35
N HIS A 91 -6.47 -14.45 7.29
CA HIS A 91 -6.52 -14.82 8.71
C HIS A 91 -7.97 -15.10 9.15
N ASN A 92 -8.77 -14.05 9.29
CA ASN A 92 -10.16 -14.14 9.76
C ASN A 92 -11.18 -13.57 8.76
N GLU A 93 -10.73 -13.19 7.58
CA GLU A 93 -11.60 -12.61 6.55
C GLU A 93 -12.66 -13.62 6.11
N SER A 94 -13.85 -13.10 5.81
CA SER A 94 -14.97 -13.93 5.38
C SER A 94 -14.73 -14.56 3.99
N ALA A 95 -15.29 -15.72 3.75
CA ALA A 95 -15.25 -16.38 2.44
C ALA A 95 -15.79 -15.49 1.31
N GLY A 96 -16.83 -14.68 1.58
CA GLY A 96 -17.40 -13.75 0.62
C GLY A 96 -16.47 -12.60 0.22
N LEU A 97 -15.62 -12.12 1.13
CA LEU A 97 -14.58 -11.13 0.81
C LEU A 97 -13.48 -11.77 -0.02
N LEU A 98 -12.97 -12.90 0.46
CA LEU A 98 -11.87 -13.64 -0.16
C LEU A 98 -12.22 -14.15 -1.57
N TYR A 99 -13.49 -14.52 -1.80
CA TYR A 99 -13.99 -14.89 -3.12
C TYR A 99 -13.64 -13.83 -4.19
N LYS A 100 -13.85 -12.56 -3.88
CA LYS A 100 -13.58 -11.46 -4.83
C LYS A 100 -12.11 -11.39 -5.22
N THR A 101 -11.23 -11.52 -4.25
CA THR A 101 -9.77 -11.48 -4.44
C THR A 101 -9.27 -12.70 -5.22
N ILE A 102 -9.67 -13.92 -4.82
CA ILE A 102 -9.29 -15.14 -5.55
C ILE A 102 -9.79 -15.08 -6.99
N ASN A 103 -11.07 -14.76 -7.17
CA ASN A 103 -11.66 -14.64 -8.52
C ASN A 103 -10.93 -13.59 -9.37
N ALA A 104 -10.57 -12.44 -8.81
CA ALA A 104 -9.80 -11.43 -9.56
C ALA A 104 -8.41 -11.96 -9.97
N CYS A 105 -7.74 -12.73 -9.11
CA CYS A 105 -6.44 -13.34 -9.43
C CYS A 105 -6.54 -14.36 -10.57
N THR A 106 -7.65 -15.10 -10.74
CA THR A 106 -7.81 -16.03 -11.86
C THR A 106 -7.90 -15.32 -13.23
N PHE A 107 -8.22 -14.02 -13.23
CA PHE A 107 -8.29 -13.19 -14.44
C PHE A 107 -7.01 -12.39 -14.72
N LEU A 108 -5.95 -12.59 -13.96
CA LEU A 108 -4.65 -11.94 -14.22
C LEU A 108 -4.17 -12.30 -15.64
N GLU A 109 -3.78 -11.31 -16.41
CA GLU A 109 -3.22 -11.50 -17.74
C GLU A 109 -1.76 -11.92 -17.64
N TYR A 110 -1.41 -12.95 -18.41
CA TYR A 110 -0.05 -13.46 -18.53
C TYR A 110 0.13 -14.14 -19.89
N PRO A 111 1.33 -14.12 -20.51
CA PRO A 111 1.54 -14.73 -21.82
C PRO A 111 1.16 -16.21 -21.85
N GLU A 112 1.60 -16.96 -20.84
CA GLU A 112 1.26 -18.39 -20.66
C GLU A 112 0.55 -18.54 -19.32
N LYS A 113 -0.75 -18.80 -19.35
CA LYS A 113 -1.63 -18.85 -18.16
C LYS A 113 -1.25 -19.95 -17.18
N ASP A 114 -0.71 -21.04 -17.64
CA ASP A 114 -0.25 -22.18 -16.86
C ASP A 114 0.99 -21.88 -16.00
N LYS A 115 1.70 -20.78 -16.28
CA LYS A 115 2.79 -20.28 -15.48
C LYS A 115 2.35 -19.45 -14.26
N VAL A 116 1.05 -19.19 -14.08
CA VAL A 116 0.52 -18.44 -12.95
C VAL A 116 -0.16 -19.38 -11.95
N HIS A 117 0.46 -19.55 -10.79
CA HIS A 117 0.00 -20.48 -9.76
C HIS A 117 -0.59 -19.68 -8.60
N ILE A 118 -1.89 -19.81 -8.37
CA ILE A 118 -2.60 -19.04 -7.32
C ILE A 118 -2.74 -19.89 -6.07
N TYR A 119 -2.35 -19.34 -4.92
CA TYR A 119 -2.41 -20.01 -3.63
C TYR A 119 -3.10 -19.12 -2.58
N VAL A 120 -4.07 -19.70 -1.89
CA VAL A 120 -4.66 -19.10 -0.70
C VAL A 120 -3.85 -19.56 0.52
N CYS A 121 -3.20 -18.60 1.17
CA CYS A 121 -2.36 -18.82 2.36
C CYS A 121 -3.19 -18.50 3.61
N ASP A 122 -3.75 -19.52 4.25
CA ASP A 122 -4.67 -19.39 5.38
C ASP A 122 -4.01 -19.82 6.70
N ASP A 123 -3.79 -18.88 7.61
CA ASP A 123 -3.23 -19.16 8.93
C ASP A 123 -4.25 -19.71 9.93
N GLY A 124 -5.53 -19.70 9.59
CA GLY A 124 -6.64 -20.27 10.36
C GLY A 124 -6.94 -21.74 10.06
N ASN A 125 -6.34 -22.33 9.03
CA ASN A 125 -6.64 -23.71 8.57
C ASN A 125 -8.14 -23.99 8.37
N ARG A 126 -8.87 -23.03 7.80
CA ARG A 126 -10.33 -23.06 7.71
C ARG A 126 -10.80 -23.94 6.54
N ARG A 127 -11.65 -24.90 6.84
CA ARG A 127 -12.21 -25.82 5.86
C ARG A 127 -12.99 -25.08 4.76
N GLU A 128 -13.81 -24.12 5.16
CA GLU A 128 -14.61 -23.29 4.23
C GLU A 128 -13.73 -22.56 3.20
N ILE A 129 -12.57 -22.02 3.63
CA ILE A 129 -11.64 -21.31 2.74
C ILE A 129 -10.92 -22.27 1.81
N ARG A 130 -10.60 -23.48 2.28
CA ARG A 130 -10.06 -24.54 1.43
C ARG A 130 -11.01 -24.91 0.31
N GLU A 131 -12.28 -25.20 0.66
CA GLU A 131 -13.33 -25.56 -0.30
C GLU A 131 -13.55 -24.43 -1.33
N LEU A 132 -13.50 -23.17 -0.89
CA LEU A 132 -13.59 -22.00 -1.76
C LEU A 132 -12.39 -21.91 -2.74
N ALA A 133 -11.17 -22.07 -2.24
CA ALA A 133 -9.97 -22.01 -3.07
C ALA A 133 -10.00 -23.11 -4.17
N GLU A 134 -10.30 -24.35 -3.78
CA GLU A 134 -10.41 -25.50 -4.68
C GLU A 134 -11.52 -25.28 -5.73
N HIS A 135 -12.67 -24.73 -5.34
CA HIS A 135 -13.77 -24.43 -6.25
C HIS A 135 -13.37 -23.39 -7.33
N LEU A 136 -12.51 -22.43 -6.98
CA LEU A 136 -12.02 -21.39 -7.88
C LEU A 136 -10.73 -21.80 -8.63
N GLY A 137 -10.27 -23.04 -8.46
CA GLY A 137 -9.05 -23.55 -9.12
C GLY A 137 -7.76 -23.03 -8.53
N ALA A 138 -7.78 -22.50 -7.28
CA ALA A 138 -6.59 -22.07 -6.55
C ALA A 138 -6.10 -23.16 -5.59
N GLY A 139 -4.79 -23.22 -5.35
CA GLY A 139 -4.20 -24.04 -4.32
C GLY A 139 -4.50 -23.50 -2.92
N TYR A 140 -4.50 -24.38 -1.92
CA TYR A 140 -4.68 -24.00 -0.52
C TYR A 140 -3.47 -24.40 0.33
N LEU A 141 -2.91 -23.43 1.03
CA LEU A 141 -1.74 -23.59 1.91
C LEU A 141 -2.10 -23.14 3.32
N GLY A 142 -2.58 -24.10 4.14
CA GLY A 142 -2.86 -23.86 5.56
C GLY A 142 -1.56 -23.82 6.37
N LEU A 143 -1.49 -22.95 7.36
CA LEU A 143 -0.40 -22.85 8.32
C LEU A 143 -0.68 -23.76 9.51
N PRO A 144 0.16 -24.79 9.80
CA PRO A 144 -0.09 -25.73 10.88
C PRO A 144 -0.11 -25.09 12.28
N GLU A 145 0.74 -24.11 12.49
CA GLU A 145 0.83 -23.34 13.73
C GLU A 145 0.88 -21.86 13.38
N ASN A 146 -0.05 -21.07 13.91
CA ASN A 146 -0.09 -19.63 13.68
C ASN A 146 1.04 -18.92 14.43
N ARG A 147 2.24 -18.96 13.85
CA ARG A 147 3.44 -18.26 14.35
C ARG A 147 3.86 -17.19 13.34
N HIS A 148 4.25 -16.04 13.86
CA HIS A 148 4.77 -14.91 13.07
C HIS A 148 3.75 -14.23 12.13
N ALA A 149 2.45 -14.39 12.37
CA ALA A 149 1.37 -13.74 11.65
C ALA A 149 1.54 -13.87 10.11
N LYS A 150 1.28 -12.80 9.35
CA LYS A 150 1.35 -12.78 7.89
C LYS A 150 2.71 -13.23 7.32
N SER A 151 3.82 -12.86 7.97
CA SER A 151 5.17 -13.26 7.52
C SER A 151 5.38 -14.77 7.65
N GLY A 152 4.86 -15.38 8.72
CA GLY A 152 4.91 -16.84 8.91
C GLY A 152 4.09 -17.57 7.85
N ASN A 153 2.94 -17.02 7.48
CA ASN A 153 2.08 -17.56 6.43
C ASN A 153 2.76 -17.55 5.07
N TYR A 154 3.38 -16.42 4.68
CA TYR A 154 4.15 -16.35 3.45
C TYR A 154 5.39 -17.25 3.44
N ASN A 155 6.13 -17.35 4.55
CA ASN A 155 7.27 -18.24 4.65
C ASN A 155 6.87 -19.74 4.51
N ASN A 156 5.71 -20.11 5.06
CA ASN A 156 5.15 -21.45 4.88
C ASN A 156 4.80 -21.72 3.40
N ALA A 157 4.24 -20.73 2.70
CA ALA A 157 3.93 -20.84 1.28
C ALA A 157 5.22 -20.96 0.44
N LEU A 158 6.20 -20.09 0.68
CA LEU A 158 7.52 -20.13 0.05
C LEU A 158 8.23 -21.48 0.18
N ALA A 159 8.12 -22.14 1.33
CA ALA A 159 8.72 -23.45 1.55
C ALA A 159 8.03 -24.58 0.76
N ARG A 160 6.86 -24.33 0.19
CA ARG A 160 6.03 -25.33 -0.53
C ARG A 160 5.85 -25.04 -2.01
N THR A 161 6.39 -23.93 -2.49
CA THR A 161 6.31 -23.50 -3.88
C THR A 161 7.70 -23.22 -4.43
N SER A 162 7.85 -23.06 -5.73
CA SER A 162 9.16 -23.01 -6.37
C SER A 162 9.30 -22.00 -7.50
N SER A 163 8.26 -21.19 -7.79
CA SER A 163 8.34 -20.18 -8.84
C SER A 163 9.40 -19.12 -8.52
N PRO A 164 10.15 -18.63 -9.51
CA PRO A 164 11.20 -17.64 -9.30
C PRO A 164 10.68 -16.26 -8.89
N LEU A 165 9.41 -15.98 -9.18
CA LEU A 165 8.74 -14.73 -8.81
C LEU A 165 7.50 -15.00 -7.96
N ILE A 166 7.22 -14.05 -7.06
CA ILE A 166 6.07 -14.11 -6.17
C ILE A 166 5.31 -12.79 -6.26
N ALA A 167 3.99 -12.88 -6.42
CA ALA A 167 3.08 -11.76 -6.23
C ALA A 167 2.29 -11.97 -4.94
N THR A 168 2.14 -10.93 -4.11
CA THR A 168 1.42 -11.03 -2.83
C THR A 168 0.24 -10.09 -2.78
N PHE A 169 -0.91 -10.60 -2.36
CA PHE A 169 -2.13 -9.83 -2.15
C PHE A 169 -2.71 -10.10 -0.76
N ASP A 170 -3.32 -9.08 -0.16
CA ASP A 170 -4.16 -9.25 1.01
C ASP A 170 -5.53 -9.79 0.62
N ALA A 171 -6.26 -10.34 1.56
CA ALA A 171 -7.56 -10.97 1.34
C ALA A 171 -8.64 -10.03 0.76
N ASP A 172 -8.45 -8.72 0.90
CA ASP A 172 -9.35 -7.66 0.46
C ASP A 172 -8.86 -6.88 -0.76
N MET A 173 -7.75 -7.30 -1.37
CA MET A 173 -7.17 -6.64 -2.55
C MET A 173 -7.67 -7.26 -3.86
N ILE A 174 -8.13 -6.41 -4.76
CA ILE A 174 -8.56 -6.81 -6.10
C ILE A 174 -7.51 -6.34 -7.11
N PRO A 175 -6.62 -7.22 -7.60
CA PRO A 175 -5.63 -6.84 -8.59
C PRO A 175 -6.28 -6.46 -9.93
N ARG A 176 -5.66 -5.51 -10.63
CA ARG A 176 -6.01 -5.28 -12.03
C ARG A 176 -5.52 -6.43 -12.89
N ARG A 177 -6.22 -6.72 -13.98
CA ARG A 177 -5.88 -7.82 -14.90
C ARG A 177 -4.44 -7.77 -15.38
N GLU A 178 -3.97 -6.58 -15.73
CA GLU A 178 -2.63 -6.33 -16.27
C GLU A 178 -1.53 -6.26 -15.20
N PHE A 179 -1.81 -6.59 -13.94
CA PHE A 179 -0.85 -6.48 -12.84
C PHE A 179 0.46 -7.21 -13.14
N LEU A 180 0.40 -8.49 -13.51
CA LEU A 180 1.61 -9.29 -13.77
C LEU A 180 2.35 -8.84 -15.02
N VAL A 181 1.65 -8.60 -16.11
CA VAL A 181 2.28 -8.16 -17.37
C VAL A 181 2.92 -6.78 -17.24
N ARG A 182 2.50 -5.98 -16.26
CA ARG A 182 3.09 -4.67 -15.98
C ARG A 182 4.20 -4.68 -14.94
N THR A 183 4.31 -5.71 -14.14
CA THR A 183 5.32 -5.76 -13.04
C THR A 183 6.45 -6.72 -13.33
N VAL A 184 6.18 -7.87 -13.91
CA VAL A 184 7.18 -8.91 -14.20
C VAL A 184 8.31 -8.42 -15.11
N PRO A 185 8.08 -7.61 -16.17
CA PRO A 185 9.15 -7.15 -17.06
C PRO A 185 10.30 -6.44 -16.34
N TYR A 186 10.03 -5.74 -15.23
CA TYR A 186 11.09 -5.05 -14.48
C TYR A 186 12.11 -6.01 -13.84
N PHE A 187 11.72 -7.25 -13.52
CA PHE A 187 12.63 -8.27 -12.99
C PHE A 187 13.47 -8.94 -14.08
N LEU A 188 13.09 -8.76 -15.36
CA LEU A 188 13.75 -9.38 -16.50
C LEU A 188 14.74 -8.45 -17.20
N THR A 189 14.93 -7.24 -16.66
CA THR A 189 15.85 -6.24 -17.21
C THR A 189 17.30 -6.59 -16.84
N PRO A 190 18.21 -6.82 -17.81
CA PRO A 190 19.56 -7.33 -17.54
C PRO A 190 20.41 -6.42 -16.65
N ASP A 191 20.24 -5.12 -16.77
CA ASP A 191 21.10 -4.12 -16.13
C ASP A 191 20.66 -3.75 -14.70
N ILE A 192 19.48 -4.21 -14.25
CA ILE A 192 18.91 -3.83 -12.96
C ILE A 192 18.56 -5.11 -12.17
N ARG A 193 19.20 -5.32 -11.03
CA ARG A 193 18.76 -6.32 -10.06
C ARG A 193 17.56 -5.81 -9.28
N MET A 194 16.36 -6.03 -9.82
CA MET A 194 15.13 -5.65 -9.14
C MET A 194 14.81 -6.65 -8.02
N GLY A 195 14.73 -6.17 -6.79
CA GLY A 195 14.36 -6.99 -5.63
C GLY A 195 12.87 -6.98 -5.34
N LEU A 196 12.18 -5.85 -5.62
CA LEU A 196 10.77 -5.65 -5.34
C LEU A 196 10.19 -4.63 -6.32
N VAL A 197 8.97 -4.88 -6.78
CA VAL A 197 8.12 -3.92 -7.49
C VAL A 197 6.84 -3.74 -6.70
N GLN A 198 6.59 -2.53 -6.21
CA GLN A 198 5.37 -2.19 -5.50
C GLN A 198 4.48 -1.32 -6.37
N THR A 199 3.22 -1.72 -6.53
CA THR A 199 2.22 -0.93 -7.26
C THR A 199 1.41 -0.04 -6.32
N PRO A 200 0.87 1.07 -6.82
CA PRO A 200 -0.08 1.88 -6.05
C PRO A 200 -1.32 1.08 -5.68
N GLN A 201 -1.81 1.30 -4.47
CA GLN A 201 -3.10 0.80 -4.01
C GLN A 201 -4.10 1.95 -3.99
N SER A 202 -5.37 1.64 -4.23
CA SER A 202 -6.47 2.61 -4.16
C SER A 202 -7.68 1.94 -3.53
N PHE A 203 -8.43 2.67 -2.72
CA PHE A 203 -9.67 2.15 -2.16
C PHE A 203 -10.72 1.96 -3.26
N TYR A 204 -11.32 0.79 -3.28
CA TYR A 204 -12.48 0.50 -4.13
C TYR A 204 -13.72 1.27 -3.64
N ASN A 205 -13.87 1.43 -2.33
CA ASN A 205 -14.95 2.18 -1.72
C ASN A 205 -14.53 3.64 -1.49
N GLN A 206 -15.49 4.55 -1.62
CA GLN A 206 -15.31 5.94 -1.22
C GLN A 206 -15.06 6.02 0.28
N ASP A 207 -14.13 6.86 0.70
CA ASP A 207 -13.95 7.14 2.11
C ASP A 207 -15.05 8.08 2.64
N LEU A 208 -15.20 8.12 3.97
CA LEU A 208 -16.22 8.95 4.61
C LEU A 208 -16.02 10.45 4.33
N PHE A 209 -14.81 10.89 4.09
CA PHE A 209 -14.50 12.29 3.80
C PHE A 209 -14.99 12.67 2.39
N GLN A 210 -14.69 11.85 1.39
CA GLN A 210 -15.20 12.01 0.03
C GLN A 210 -16.73 11.99 0.01
N PHE A 211 -17.34 11.01 0.68
CA PHE A 211 -18.78 10.84 0.74
C PHE A 211 -19.49 12.02 1.41
N ASN A 212 -19.01 12.46 2.59
CA ASN A 212 -19.63 13.54 3.35
C ASN A 212 -19.49 14.92 2.67
N LEU A 213 -18.47 15.12 1.85
CA LEU A 213 -18.26 16.37 1.10
C LEU A 213 -18.86 16.35 -0.30
N PHE A 214 -19.49 15.25 -0.73
CA PHE A 214 -20.00 15.05 -2.09
C PHE A 214 -18.93 15.33 -3.16
N SER A 215 -17.69 14.95 -2.89
CA SER A 215 -16.51 15.31 -3.68
C SER A 215 -15.72 14.08 -4.16
N GLU A 216 -16.40 12.98 -4.45
CA GLU A 216 -15.80 11.70 -4.83
C GLU A 216 -14.94 11.78 -6.10
N LYS A 217 -15.24 12.73 -6.98
CA LYS A 217 -14.52 12.94 -8.23
C LYS A 217 -13.38 13.94 -8.13
N ASP A 218 -13.43 14.82 -7.13
CA ASP A 218 -12.53 15.97 -7.02
C ASP A 218 -11.43 15.79 -5.98
N ILE A 219 -11.67 14.94 -4.99
CA ILE A 219 -10.73 14.67 -3.89
C ILE A 219 -10.25 13.23 -4.01
N PRO A 220 -8.94 12.99 -4.22
CA PRO A 220 -8.38 11.65 -4.16
C PRO A 220 -8.55 11.07 -2.75
N ASN A 221 -8.72 9.76 -2.65
CA ASN A 221 -8.74 9.11 -1.34
C ASN A 221 -7.35 9.11 -0.69
N GLU A 222 -7.30 8.88 0.61
CA GLU A 222 -6.07 8.88 1.39
C GLU A 222 -5.03 7.88 0.83
N GLN A 223 -5.47 6.71 0.40
CA GLN A 223 -4.60 5.68 -0.14
C GLN A 223 -3.96 6.07 -1.48
N ASP A 224 -4.67 6.78 -2.35
CA ASP A 224 -4.09 7.32 -3.58
C ASP A 224 -2.95 8.30 -3.28
N PHE A 225 -3.12 9.13 -2.25
CA PHE A 225 -2.08 10.05 -1.80
C PHE A 225 -0.84 9.30 -1.30
N PHE A 226 -1.01 8.32 -0.40
CA PHE A 226 0.11 7.55 0.14
C PHE A 226 0.80 6.69 -0.93
N SER A 227 0.05 5.95 -1.71
CA SER A 227 0.61 4.98 -2.66
C SER A 227 1.26 5.62 -3.88
N ARG A 228 0.66 6.67 -4.42
CA ARG A 228 1.15 7.30 -5.65
C ARG A 228 2.22 8.34 -5.42
N GLU A 229 2.23 8.97 -4.25
CA GLU A 229 3.10 10.12 -4.00
C GLU A 229 4.20 9.80 -3.00
N ILE A 230 3.88 9.25 -1.84
CA ILE A 230 4.86 9.01 -0.77
C ILE A 230 5.77 7.82 -1.10
N ASN A 231 5.22 6.72 -1.58
CA ASN A 231 6.02 5.54 -1.91
C ASN A 231 6.98 5.80 -3.08
N VAL A 232 6.56 6.57 -4.08
CA VAL A 232 7.42 6.98 -5.20
C VAL A 232 8.58 7.88 -4.77
N MET A 233 8.41 8.65 -3.70
CA MET A 233 9.47 9.54 -3.17
C MET A 233 10.56 8.82 -2.39
N ARG A 234 10.26 7.61 -1.86
CA ARG A 234 11.17 6.83 -1.01
C ARG A 234 12.00 5.81 -1.77
N ASN A 235 11.77 5.68 -3.07
CA ASN A 235 12.56 4.85 -3.99
C ASN A 235 13.69 5.71 -4.67
#